data_8fee76f5b89ac19a72b1baee6490831c
#
_entry.id   8fee76f5b89ac19a72b1baee6490831c
#
_cell.length_a   1.000
_cell.length_b   1.000
_cell.length_c   1.000
_cell.angle_alpha   90.00
_cell.angle_beta   90.00
_cell.angle_gamma   90.00
#
_symmetry.space_group_name_H-M   'P 1'
#
loop_
_entity.id
_entity.type
_entity.pdbx_description
1 polymer ?
#
loop_
_entity_poly.entity_id
_entity_poly.type
_entity_poly.pdbx_seq_one_letter_code
_entity_poly.pdbx_strand_id
1 'polypeptide(L)'
;IDVNYEINSYNKVTNTNCTSCLICISDCPNNALSYQFLNPLKENLNLSEYFYKPDSYNQKKIKDSFRSIRKYDGWILFLTLIFGFSIDGLYGMGHFLSFGIALIFSVVLINLFINKINFNLKIIYTFLIILVFSWHGMIKFSIWQGIKNYENNNTDKAIDQLEMVTKIYPNKMSKFHFMLGELYIRKGNLDMAQKHTLKAIKINPTHLAPQKLKKLIEDSIE
;
A
#
# COMPACT_ATOMS: atom_id res chain seq x y z
N ILE A 1 -27.39 -24.78 -6.14
CA ILE A 1 -27.06 -24.92 -7.57
C ILE A 1 -27.81 -26.16 -8.06
N ASP A 2 -28.59 -26.04 -9.13
CA ASP A 2 -29.19 -27.21 -9.79
C ASP A 2 -28.17 -27.84 -10.73
N VAL A 3 -27.40 -28.78 -10.23
CA VAL A 3 -26.35 -29.49 -10.96
C VAL A 3 -26.92 -30.27 -12.16
N ASN A 4 -28.14 -30.81 -12.02
CA ASN A 4 -28.80 -31.57 -13.09
C ASN A 4 -29.14 -30.67 -14.29
N TYR A 5 -29.60 -29.45 -14.03
CA TYR A 5 -29.87 -28.48 -15.07
C TYR A 5 -28.59 -28.08 -15.80
N GLU A 6 -27.52 -27.78 -15.08
CA GLU A 6 -26.20 -27.37 -15.63
C GLU A 6 -25.61 -28.49 -16.51
N ILE A 7 -25.63 -29.74 -16.04
CA ILE A 7 -25.09 -30.89 -16.79
C ILE A 7 -25.92 -31.17 -18.05
N ASN A 8 -27.25 -31.14 -17.94
CA ASN A 8 -28.12 -31.39 -19.10
C ASN A 8 -28.03 -30.29 -20.16
N SER A 9 -27.79 -29.04 -19.74
CA SER A 9 -27.75 -27.90 -20.65
C SER A 9 -26.34 -27.66 -21.24
N TYR A 10 -25.27 -27.92 -20.49
CA TYR A 10 -23.91 -27.53 -20.83
C TYR A 10 -22.89 -28.65 -20.78
N ASN A 11 -23.26 -29.88 -20.43
CA ASN A 11 -22.37 -31.02 -20.15
C ASN A 11 -21.28 -30.74 -19.09
N LYS A 12 -21.43 -29.70 -18.32
CA LYS A 12 -20.49 -29.27 -17.28
C LYS A 12 -21.18 -28.33 -16.30
N VAL A 13 -20.65 -28.23 -15.08
CA VAL A 13 -21.10 -27.24 -14.09
C VAL A 13 -20.29 -25.96 -14.29
N THR A 14 -20.95 -24.87 -14.68
CA THR A 14 -20.35 -23.58 -15.01
C THR A 14 -20.70 -22.48 -14.01
N ASN A 15 -21.58 -22.77 -13.05
CA ASN A 15 -22.06 -21.78 -12.10
C ASN A 15 -20.94 -21.35 -11.15
N THR A 16 -20.69 -20.04 -11.10
CA THR A 16 -19.64 -19.43 -10.25
C THR A 16 -19.90 -19.58 -8.76
N ASN A 17 -21.13 -19.91 -8.36
CA ASN A 17 -21.47 -20.21 -6.97
C ASN A 17 -21.14 -21.67 -6.58
N CYS A 18 -20.57 -22.46 -7.48
CA CYS A 18 -20.09 -23.79 -7.16
C CYS A 18 -18.84 -23.68 -6.26
N THR A 19 -18.93 -24.20 -5.04
CA THR A 19 -17.82 -24.20 -4.07
C THR A 19 -16.75 -25.24 -4.36
N SER A 20 -16.89 -26.02 -5.44
CA SER A 20 -15.99 -27.13 -5.81
C SER A 20 -15.77 -28.14 -4.67
N CYS A 21 -16.79 -28.36 -3.84
CA CYS A 21 -16.72 -29.26 -2.69
C CYS A 21 -16.67 -30.75 -3.07
N LEU A 22 -16.85 -31.10 -4.35
CA LEU A 22 -16.80 -32.45 -4.94
C LEU A 22 -17.89 -33.43 -4.45
N ILE A 23 -18.82 -32.98 -3.60
CA ILE A 23 -19.90 -33.82 -3.06
C ILE A 23 -20.77 -34.40 -4.19
N CYS A 24 -21.08 -33.60 -5.22
CA CYS A 24 -21.87 -34.07 -6.36
C CYS A 24 -21.16 -35.17 -7.16
N ILE A 25 -19.85 -35.29 -7.10
CA ILE A 25 -19.07 -36.36 -7.73
C ILE A 25 -19.08 -37.60 -6.87
N SER A 26 -18.87 -37.45 -5.54
CA SER A 26 -18.91 -38.58 -4.60
C SER A 26 -20.27 -39.25 -4.51
N ASP A 27 -21.33 -38.47 -4.62
CA ASP A 27 -22.72 -38.93 -4.50
C ASP A 27 -23.34 -39.34 -5.85
N CYS A 28 -22.59 -39.30 -6.95
CA CYS A 28 -23.10 -39.69 -8.25
C CYS A 28 -23.23 -41.20 -8.35
N PRO A 29 -24.49 -41.77 -8.43
CA PRO A 29 -24.74 -43.23 -8.36
C PRO A 29 -24.12 -44.00 -9.53
N ASN A 30 -23.90 -43.37 -10.66
CA ASN A 30 -23.37 -43.97 -11.89
C ASN A 30 -21.91 -43.62 -12.17
N ASN A 31 -21.20 -42.94 -11.28
CA ASN A 31 -19.88 -42.42 -11.51
C ASN A 31 -19.71 -41.64 -12.84
N ALA A 32 -20.80 -40.99 -13.28
CA ALA A 32 -20.87 -40.30 -14.55
C ALA A 32 -20.17 -38.91 -14.49
N LEU A 33 -19.88 -38.44 -13.26
CA LEU A 33 -19.23 -37.15 -13.04
C LEU A 33 -17.77 -37.39 -12.68
N SER A 34 -16.89 -36.63 -13.32
CA SER A 34 -15.45 -36.60 -13.00
C SER A 34 -14.96 -35.17 -12.80
N TYR A 35 -13.98 -34.99 -11.92
CA TYR A 35 -13.31 -33.73 -11.75
C TYR A 35 -12.02 -33.72 -12.58
N GLN A 36 -11.86 -32.72 -13.42
CA GLN A 36 -10.69 -32.57 -14.25
C GLN A 36 -10.10 -31.16 -14.08
N PHE A 37 -8.84 -31.09 -13.73
CA PHE A 37 -8.11 -29.84 -13.81
C PHE A 37 -7.77 -29.54 -15.26
N LEU A 38 -8.40 -28.53 -15.82
CA LEU A 38 -8.04 -27.99 -17.12
C LEU A 38 -6.78 -27.15 -16.94
N ASN A 39 -5.69 -27.56 -17.59
CA ASN A 39 -4.48 -26.74 -17.63
C ASN A 39 -4.68 -25.68 -18.73
N PRO A 40 -4.86 -24.40 -18.38
CA PRO A 40 -5.15 -23.34 -19.35
C PRO A 40 -4.02 -23.09 -20.35
N LEU A 41 -2.83 -23.69 -20.11
CA LEU A 41 -1.67 -23.56 -21.00
C LEU A 41 -1.58 -24.69 -22.03
N LYS A 42 -2.32 -25.80 -21.87
CA LYS A 42 -2.25 -26.97 -22.75
C LYS A 42 -3.39 -27.08 -23.74
N GLU A 43 -4.55 -26.57 -23.41
CA GLU A 43 -5.66 -26.51 -24.33
C GLU A 43 -5.70 -25.11 -24.93
N ASN A 44 -5.92 -25.02 -26.26
CA ASN A 44 -6.36 -23.79 -26.89
C ASN A 44 -7.79 -23.47 -26.41
N LEU A 45 -7.92 -23.29 -25.11
CA LEU A 45 -9.12 -22.76 -24.49
C LEU A 45 -9.33 -21.40 -25.13
N ASN A 46 -10.34 -21.32 -25.96
CA ASN A 46 -10.83 -20.07 -26.45
C ASN A 46 -11.41 -19.32 -25.25
N LEU A 47 -10.51 -18.75 -24.42
CA LEU A 47 -10.86 -17.97 -23.23
C LEU A 47 -11.87 -16.87 -23.56
N SER A 48 -11.98 -16.54 -24.86
CA SER A 48 -13.00 -15.64 -25.39
C SER A 48 -14.46 -16.12 -25.22
N GLU A 49 -14.71 -17.43 -25.01
CA GLU A 49 -16.05 -17.95 -24.71
C GLU A 49 -16.42 -17.84 -23.22
N TYR A 50 -15.43 -17.79 -22.33
CA TYR A 50 -15.63 -17.73 -20.88
C TYR A 50 -15.63 -16.30 -20.32
N PHE A 51 -14.92 -15.42 -20.94
CA PHE A 51 -14.99 -14.00 -20.61
C PHE A 51 -15.99 -13.33 -21.54
N TYR A 52 -16.92 -12.58 -20.94
CA TYR A 52 -17.78 -11.66 -21.68
C TYR A 52 -16.94 -10.98 -22.77
N LYS A 53 -17.21 -11.26 -24.05
CA LYS A 53 -16.56 -10.55 -25.14
C LYS A 53 -16.93 -9.09 -25.01
N PRO A 54 -16.05 -8.22 -24.49
CA PRO A 54 -16.32 -6.79 -24.57
C PRO A 54 -16.44 -6.50 -26.06
N ASP A 55 -17.51 -5.77 -26.45
CA ASP A 55 -17.77 -5.40 -27.82
C ASP A 55 -16.45 -5.00 -28.50
N SER A 56 -16.26 -5.41 -29.75
CA SER A 56 -15.01 -5.18 -30.51
C SER A 56 -14.59 -3.70 -30.51
N TYR A 57 -15.54 -2.81 -30.36
CA TYR A 57 -15.35 -1.38 -30.16
C TYR A 57 -14.61 -1.06 -28.82
N ASN A 58 -14.97 -1.73 -27.73
CA ASN A 58 -14.33 -1.51 -26.43
C ASN A 58 -12.91 -2.07 -26.39
N GLN A 59 -12.68 -3.22 -27.03
CA GLN A 59 -11.32 -3.81 -27.13
C GLN A 59 -10.38 -2.90 -27.92
N LYS A 60 -10.83 -2.35 -29.06
CA LYS A 60 -10.05 -1.42 -29.87
C LYS A 60 -9.71 -0.16 -29.07
N LYS A 61 -10.69 0.42 -28.38
CA LYS A 61 -10.51 1.61 -27.56
C LYS A 61 -9.52 1.39 -26.40
N ILE A 62 -9.59 0.22 -25.73
CA ILE A 62 -8.65 -0.16 -24.67
C ILE A 62 -7.24 -0.30 -25.26
N LYS A 63 -7.08 -1.03 -26.38
CA LYS A 63 -5.79 -1.25 -27.04
C LYS A 63 -5.15 0.06 -27.51
N ASP A 64 -5.93 0.97 -28.08
CA ASP A 64 -5.47 2.28 -28.53
C ASP A 64 -5.08 3.17 -27.35
N SER A 65 -5.81 3.08 -26.22
CA SER A 65 -5.47 3.78 -24.97
C SER A 65 -4.12 3.29 -24.42
N PHE A 66 -3.89 1.97 -24.33
CA PHE A 66 -2.61 1.43 -23.89
C PHE A 66 -1.45 1.80 -24.84
N ARG A 67 -1.69 1.79 -26.16
CA ARG A 67 -0.69 2.21 -27.14
C ARG A 67 -0.32 3.69 -27.02
N SER A 68 -1.30 4.53 -26.69
CA SER A 68 -1.10 5.96 -26.42
C SER A 68 -0.28 6.18 -25.14
N ILE A 69 -0.55 5.42 -24.07
CA ILE A 69 0.16 5.49 -22.80
C ILE A 69 1.62 5.10 -22.96
N ARG A 70 1.94 4.08 -23.77
CA ARG A 70 3.30 3.59 -23.98
C ARG A 70 4.30 4.66 -24.46
N LYS A 71 3.83 5.71 -25.13
CA LYS A 71 4.69 6.85 -25.50
C LYS A 71 5.25 7.62 -24.30
N TYR A 72 4.64 7.44 -23.12
CA TYR A 72 4.96 8.14 -21.90
C TYR A 72 5.58 7.24 -20.83
N ASP A 73 6.05 6.03 -21.21
CA ASP A 73 6.62 5.05 -20.27
C ASP A 73 7.73 5.67 -19.41
N GLY A 74 8.59 6.49 -20.01
CA GLY A 74 9.65 7.20 -19.28
C GLY A 74 9.11 8.17 -18.22
N TRP A 75 8.05 8.91 -18.54
CA TRP A 75 7.39 9.80 -17.60
C TRP A 75 6.64 9.06 -16.51
N ILE A 76 6.00 7.94 -16.85
CA ILE A 76 5.34 7.06 -15.87
C ILE A 76 6.37 6.54 -14.88
N LEU A 77 7.51 6.05 -15.36
CA LEU A 77 8.58 5.55 -14.50
C LEU A 77 9.15 6.66 -13.61
N PHE A 78 9.41 7.84 -14.15
CA PHE A 78 9.92 9.00 -13.41
C PHE A 78 8.95 9.44 -12.30
N LEU A 79 7.66 9.58 -12.61
CA LEU A 79 6.64 9.93 -11.62
C LEU A 79 6.46 8.81 -10.58
N THR A 80 6.53 7.55 -10.99
CA THR A 80 6.46 6.41 -10.07
C THR A 80 7.59 6.43 -9.07
N LEU A 81 8.81 6.78 -9.48
CA LEU A 81 9.94 6.92 -8.57
C LEU A 81 9.71 8.07 -7.58
N ILE A 82 9.32 9.25 -8.05
CA ILE A 82 9.08 10.41 -7.17
C ILE A 82 7.97 10.09 -6.17
N PHE A 83 6.82 9.60 -6.64
CA PHE A 83 5.67 9.28 -5.79
C PHE A 83 5.98 8.10 -4.87
N GLY A 84 6.64 7.05 -5.39
CA GLY A 84 7.05 5.88 -4.60
C GLY A 84 7.95 6.29 -3.45
N PHE A 85 9.01 7.04 -3.72
CA PHE A 85 9.89 7.52 -2.66
C PHE A 85 9.22 8.46 -1.66
N SER A 86 8.20 9.21 -2.05
CA SER A 86 7.49 10.10 -1.12
C SER A 86 6.66 9.35 -0.08
N ILE A 87 6.07 8.21 -0.43
CA ILE A 87 5.22 7.41 0.47
C ILE A 87 5.92 6.17 1.04
N ASP A 88 7.09 5.80 0.49
CA ASP A 88 7.81 4.61 0.91
C ASP A 88 8.20 4.63 2.38
N GLY A 89 7.99 3.51 3.07
CA GLY A 89 8.25 3.38 4.51
C GLY A 89 7.27 4.12 5.42
N LEU A 90 6.29 4.86 4.87
CA LEU A 90 5.19 5.43 5.64
C LEU A 90 4.07 4.39 5.82
N TYR A 91 3.29 4.52 6.89
CA TYR A 91 2.15 3.64 7.21
C TYR A 91 2.49 2.15 7.39
N GLY A 92 3.77 1.79 7.52
CA GLY A 92 4.21 0.39 7.58
C GLY A 92 4.01 -0.39 6.28
N MET A 93 3.85 0.31 5.16
CA MET A 93 3.80 -0.29 3.83
C MET A 93 5.19 -0.72 3.39
N GLY A 94 5.27 -1.93 2.82
CA GLY A 94 6.51 -2.39 2.20
C GLY A 94 6.78 -1.66 0.87
N HIS A 95 8.05 -1.67 0.44
CA HIS A 95 8.50 -1.01 -0.79
C HIS A 95 7.64 -1.36 -2.02
N PHE A 96 7.32 -2.64 -2.22
CA PHE A 96 6.49 -3.08 -3.35
C PHE A 96 5.11 -2.44 -3.38
N LEU A 97 4.45 -2.32 -2.22
CA LEU A 97 3.12 -1.72 -2.15
C LEU A 97 3.19 -0.21 -2.41
N SER A 98 4.18 0.47 -1.85
CA SER A 98 4.39 1.91 -2.06
C SER A 98 4.61 2.24 -3.53
N PHE A 99 5.50 1.52 -4.20
CA PHE A 99 5.76 1.72 -5.63
C PHE A 99 4.60 1.25 -6.51
N GLY A 100 3.86 0.19 -6.12
CA GLY A 100 2.65 -0.23 -6.80
C GLY A 100 1.55 0.85 -6.81
N ILE A 101 1.29 1.45 -5.65
CA ILE A 101 0.35 2.57 -5.52
C ILE A 101 0.84 3.78 -6.35
N ALA A 102 2.13 4.11 -6.27
CA ALA A 102 2.73 5.20 -7.03
C ALA A 102 2.60 4.98 -8.55
N LEU A 103 2.75 3.75 -9.04
CA LEU A 103 2.57 3.40 -10.43
C LEU A 103 1.13 3.65 -10.89
N ILE A 104 0.15 3.22 -10.10
CA ILE A 104 -1.27 3.46 -10.41
C ILE A 104 -1.54 4.97 -10.53
N PHE A 105 -1.09 5.78 -9.58
CA PHE A 105 -1.27 7.23 -9.63
C PHE A 105 -0.54 7.87 -10.80
N SER A 106 0.66 7.40 -11.15
CA SER A 106 1.42 7.90 -12.31
C SER A 106 0.70 7.63 -13.63
N VAL A 107 0.16 6.40 -13.79
CA VAL A 107 -0.63 6.03 -14.98
C VAL A 107 -1.92 6.84 -15.04
N VAL A 108 -2.63 7.00 -13.92
CA VAL A 108 -3.85 7.83 -13.86
C VAL A 108 -3.53 9.28 -14.25
N LEU A 109 -2.46 9.86 -13.71
CA LEU A 109 -2.06 11.23 -14.00
C LEU A 109 -1.75 11.42 -15.50
N ILE A 110 -0.94 10.54 -16.08
CA ILE A 110 -0.61 10.58 -17.52
C ILE A 110 -1.88 10.41 -18.37
N ASN A 111 -2.77 9.48 -17.97
CA ASN A 111 -4.03 9.25 -18.69
C ASN A 111 -4.95 10.48 -18.65
N LEU A 112 -4.98 11.22 -17.54
CA LEU A 112 -5.69 12.50 -17.45
C LEU A 112 -5.17 13.54 -18.46
N PHE A 113 -3.85 13.55 -18.71
CA PHE A 113 -3.27 14.48 -19.69
C PHE A 113 -3.56 14.07 -21.14
N ILE A 114 -3.57 12.77 -21.45
CA ILE A 114 -3.78 12.26 -22.82
C ILE A 114 -5.26 12.41 -23.25
N ASN A 115 -6.19 12.09 -22.35
CA ASN A 115 -7.61 12.08 -22.69
C ASN A 115 -8.21 13.48 -22.77
N LYS A 116 -9.23 13.63 -23.64
CA LYS A 116 -10.02 14.88 -23.79
C LYS A 116 -11.04 15.03 -22.62
N ILE A 117 -10.56 15.04 -21.39
CA ILE A 117 -11.38 15.34 -20.22
C ILE A 117 -11.51 16.88 -20.09
N ASN A 118 -12.57 17.34 -19.44
CA ASN A 118 -12.77 18.76 -19.15
C ASN A 118 -11.52 19.35 -18.46
N PHE A 119 -11.04 20.47 -19.00
CA PHE A 119 -9.79 21.11 -18.56
C PHE A 119 -9.77 21.40 -17.06
N ASN A 120 -10.88 21.89 -16.52
CA ASN A 120 -10.99 22.21 -15.08
C ASN A 120 -10.86 20.98 -14.19
N LEU A 121 -11.43 19.84 -14.60
CA LEU A 121 -11.29 18.59 -13.87
C LEU A 121 -9.84 18.07 -13.89
N LYS A 122 -9.13 18.20 -15.00
CA LYS A 122 -7.71 17.84 -15.07
C LYS A 122 -6.88 18.61 -14.06
N ILE A 123 -7.07 19.93 -13.99
CA ILE A 123 -6.34 20.78 -13.04
C ILE A 123 -6.63 20.34 -11.61
N ILE A 124 -7.90 20.12 -11.26
CA ILE A 124 -8.29 19.70 -9.90
C ILE A 124 -7.63 18.38 -9.53
N TYR A 125 -7.73 17.35 -10.36
CA TYR A 125 -7.13 16.03 -10.07
C TYR A 125 -5.60 16.08 -10.00
N THR A 126 -4.96 16.81 -10.92
CA THR A 126 -3.50 16.99 -10.90
C THR A 126 -3.06 17.68 -9.61
N PHE A 127 -3.75 18.74 -9.23
CA PHE A 127 -3.48 19.48 -8.00
C PHE A 127 -3.63 18.60 -6.77
N LEU A 128 -4.71 17.83 -6.67
CA LEU A 128 -4.94 16.91 -5.55
C LEU A 128 -3.84 15.83 -5.44
N ILE A 129 -3.44 15.23 -6.56
CA ILE A 129 -2.37 14.23 -6.57
C ILE A 129 -1.05 14.86 -6.10
N ILE A 130 -0.67 16.01 -6.66
CA ILE A 130 0.55 16.72 -6.27
C ILE A 130 0.51 17.10 -4.78
N LEU A 131 -0.63 17.59 -4.29
CA LEU A 131 -0.80 17.97 -2.89
C LEU A 131 -0.60 16.79 -1.95
N VAL A 132 -1.21 15.63 -2.25
CA VAL A 132 -1.07 14.41 -1.45
C VAL A 132 0.39 13.96 -1.39
N PHE A 133 1.07 13.86 -2.53
CA PHE A 133 2.45 13.39 -2.56
C PHE A 133 3.43 14.42 -1.99
N SER A 134 3.20 15.71 -2.18
CA SER A 134 3.99 16.78 -1.55
C SER A 134 3.87 16.74 -0.03
N TRP A 135 2.67 16.52 0.49
CA TRP A 135 2.44 16.34 1.93
C TRP A 135 3.25 15.17 2.50
N HIS A 136 3.20 14.00 1.84
CA HIS A 136 3.96 12.83 2.27
C HIS A 136 5.47 13.04 2.14
N GLY A 137 5.91 13.70 1.07
CA GLY A 137 7.31 14.07 0.88
C GLY A 137 7.82 15.00 1.99
N MET A 138 7.01 15.96 2.41
CA MET A 138 7.33 16.89 3.50
C MET A 138 7.50 16.17 4.84
N ILE A 139 6.62 15.20 5.12
CA ILE A 139 6.73 14.38 6.33
C ILE A 139 8.01 13.56 6.29
N LYS A 140 8.32 12.91 5.18
CA LYS A 140 9.53 12.11 5.02
C LYS A 140 10.80 12.95 5.16
N PHE A 141 10.79 14.15 4.60
CA PHE A 141 11.88 15.11 4.76
C PHE A 141 12.07 15.52 6.23
N SER A 142 10.98 15.76 6.96
CA SER A 142 11.03 16.07 8.39
C SER A 142 11.56 14.89 9.22
N ILE A 143 11.20 13.66 8.87
CA ILE A 143 11.78 12.45 9.48
C ILE A 143 13.28 12.41 9.26
N TRP A 144 13.72 12.60 8.02
CA TRP A 144 15.14 12.58 7.67
C TRP A 144 15.93 13.67 8.41
N GLN A 145 15.41 14.90 8.44
CA GLN A 145 16.04 15.99 9.18
C GLN A 145 16.05 15.73 10.68
N GLY A 146 14.96 15.18 11.24
CA GLY A 146 14.87 14.83 12.65
C GLY A 146 15.94 13.81 13.06
N ILE A 147 16.11 12.75 12.26
CA ILE A 147 17.15 11.74 12.48
C ILE A 147 18.55 12.37 12.35
N LYS A 148 18.79 13.14 11.30
CA LYS A 148 20.08 13.82 11.09
C LYS A 148 20.45 14.78 12.23
N ASN A 149 19.47 15.54 12.72
CA ASN A 149 19.69 16.43 13.86
C ASN A 149 19.92 15.66 15.18
N TYR A 150 19.23 14.52 15.36
CA TYR A 150 19.48 13.60 16.47
C TYR A 150 20.93 13.08 16.46
N GLU A 151 21.43 12.61 15.31
CA GLU A 151 22.79 12.11 15.12
C GLU A 151 23.85 13.22 15.32
N ASN A 152 23.54 14.43 14.91
CA ASN A 152 24.41 15.60 15.07
C ASN A 152 24.32 16.28 16.45
N ASN A 153 23.60 15.70 17.41
CA ASN A 153 23.36 16.24 18.75
C ASN A 153 22.66 17.62 18.78
N ASN A 154 21.97 18.00 17.70
CA ASN A 154 21.14 19.21 17.66
C ASN A 154 19.78 18.95 18.33
N THR A 155 19.79 18.90 19.67
CA THR A 155 18.67 18.41 20.49
C THR A 155 17.35 19.15 20.21
N ASP A 156 17.33 20.48 20.22
CA ASP A 156 16.09 21.24 20.06
C ASP A 156 15.45 21.05 18.66
N LYS A 157 16.27 21.15 17.60
CA LYS A 157 15.78 20.94 16.23
C LYS A 157 15.29 19.50 16.00
N ALA A 158 15.96 18.52 16.62
CA ALA A 158 15.54 17.13 16.55
C ALA A 158 14.19 16.91 17.24
N ILE A 159 13.99 17.50 18.43
CA ILE A 159 12.72 17.44 19.18
C ILE A 159 11.59 18.01 18.33
N ASP A 160 11.73 19.24 17.83
CA ASP A 160 10.68 19.93 17.08
C ASP A 160 10.21 19.08 15.86
N GLN A 161 11.17 18.54 15.13
CA GLN A 161 10.88 17.74 13.93
C GLN A 161 10.27 16.38 14.25
N LEU A 162 10.82 15.66 15.25
CA LEU A 162 10.31 14.35 15.63
C LEU A 162 8.94 14.46 16.33
N GLU A 163 8.69 15.53 17.11
CA GLU A 163 7.36 15.78 17.66
C GLU A 163 6.32 16.02 16.58
N MET A 164 6.63 16.84 15.57
CA MET A 164 5.73 17.06 14.45
C MET A 164 5.36 15.72 13.78
N VAL A 165 6.36 14.88 13.53
CA VAL A 165 6.15 13.56 12.93
C VAL A 165 5.30 12.66 13.81
N THR A 166 5.56 12.61 15.12
CA THR A 166 4.82 11.75 16.06
C THR A 166 3.38 12.22 16.30
N LYS A 167 3.08 13.51 16.10
CA LYS A 167 1.70 14.04 16.11
C LYS A 167 0.88 13.52 14.94
N ILE A 168 1.50 13.38 13.77
CA ILE A 168 0.83 12.89 12.57
C ILE A 168 0.67 11.36 12.61
N TYR A 169 1.64 10.63 13.17
CA TYR A 169 1.67 9.15 13.23
C TYR A 169 1.90 8.61 14.64
N PRO A 170 1.04 8.91 15.62
CA PRO A 170 1.32 8.64 17.03
C PRO A 170 1.49 7.16 17.39
N ASN A 171 0.83 6.25 16.66
CA ASN A 171 0.76 4.83 17.03
C ASN A 171 1.71 3.91 16.22
N LYS A 172 2.50 4.44 15.29
CA LYS A 172 3.29 3.57 14.39
C LYS A 172 4.81 3.77 14.50
N MET A 173 5.26 4.68 15.36
CA MET A 173 6.66 5.10 15.34
C MET A 173 7.33 4.98 16.72
N SER A 174 7.35 3.75 17.27
CA SER A 174 8.06 3.43 18.52
C SER A 174 9.48 3.99 18.53
N LYS A 175 10.21 3.88 17.40
CA LYS A 175 11.57 4.40 17.25
C LYS A 175 11.65 5.91 17.52
N PHE A 176 10.71 6.71 17.00
CA PHE A 176 10.75 8.17 17.19
C PHE A 176 10.35 8.58 18.59
N HIS A 177 9.41 7.87 19.20
CA HIS A 177 9.12 8.07 20.60
C HIS A 177 10.31 7.69 21.50
N PHE A 178 11.05 6.64 21.18
CA PHE A 178 12.29 6.30 21.88
C PHE A 178 13.34 7.41 21.72
N MET A 179 13.60 7.87 20.48
CA MET A 179 14.55 8.98 20.23
C MET A 179 14.15 10.26 20.96
N LEU A 180 12.85 10.59 21.01
CA LEU A 180 12.36 11.73 21.79
C LEU A 180 12.60 11.53 23.30
N GLY A 181 12.40 10.31 23.83
CA GLY A 181 12.75 9.99 25.20
C GLY A 181 14.21 10.30 25.53
N GLU A 182 15.14 9.86 24.69
CA GLU A 182 16.57 10.15 24.85
C GLU A 182 16.90 11.65 24.74
N LEU A 183 16.28 12.34 23.75
CA LEU A 183 16.48 13.78 23.57
C LEU A 183 16.00 14.60 24.78
N TYR A 184 14.86 14.22 25.37
CA TYR A 184 14.34 14.90 26.56
C TYR A 184 15.17 14.62 27.80
N ILE A 185 15.82 13.43 27.93
CA ILE A 185 16.83 13.21 28.98
C ILE A 185 18.00 14.16 28.79
N ARG A 186 18.55 14.28 27.57
CA ARG A 186 19.66 15.21 27.28
C ARG A 186 19.28 16.66 27.60
N LYS A 187 18.01 17.01 27.51
CA LYS A 187 17.48 18.35 27.85
C LYS A 187 17.16 18.53 29.35
N GLY A 188 17.25 17.45 30.11
CA GLY A 188 16.92 17.47 31.56
C GLY A 188 15.42 17.44 31.87
N ASN A 189 14.57 17.14 30.87
CA ASN A 189 13.12 17.07 31.06
C ASN A 189 12.67 15.62 31.24
N LEU A 190 12.74 15.11 32.46
CA LEU A 190 12.45 13.72 32.80
C LEU A 190 10.98 13.35 32.57
N ASP A 191 10.05 14.28 32.82
CA ASP A 191 8.61 14.02 32.61
C ASP A 191 8.27 13.72 31.17
N MET A 192 8.78 14.53 30.23
CA MET A 192 8.59 14.32 28.82
C MET A 192 9.35 13.07 28.33
N ALA A 193 10.52 12.81 28.87
CA ALA A 193 11.29 11.60 28.58
C ALA A 193 10.50 10.34 28.96
N GLN A 194 9.95 10.29 30.17
CA GLN A 194 9.13 9.18 30.64
C GLN A 194 7.88 8.98 29.79
N LYS A 195 7.16 10.08 29.48
CA LYS A 195 5.96 10.06 28.63
C LYS A 195 6.23 9.44 27.26
N HIS A 196 7.32 9.86 26.60
CA HIS A 196 7.66 9.33 25.27
C HIS A 196 8.19 7.89 25.33
N THR A 197 8.97 7.56 26.36
CA THR A 197 9.46 6.19 26.57
C THR A 197 8.32 5.20 26.80
N LEU A 198 7.32 5.55 27.62
CA LEU A 198 6.13 4.73 27.85
C LEU A 198 5.31 4.54 26.56
N LYS A 199 5.18 5.58 25.73
CA LYS A 199 4.53 5.46 24.41
C LYS A 199 5.30 4.52 23.50
N ALA A 200 6.64 4.59 23.48
CA ALA A 200 7.47 3.69 22.68
C ALA A 200 7.26 2.22 23.08
N ILE A 201 7.21 1.92 24.38
CA ILE A 201 6.95 0.59 24.93
C ILE A 201 5.54 0.11 24.57
N LYS A 202 4.53 0.99 24.69
CA LYS A 202 3.15 0.66 24.33
C LYS A 202 2.99 0.28 22.87
N ILE A 203 3.72 0.94 21.97
CA ILE A 203 3.69 0.66 20.52
C ILE A 203 4.42 -0.64 20.19
N ASN A 204 5.58 -0.87 20.81
CA ASN A 204 6.38 -2.07 20.60
C ASN A 204 6.91 -2.62 21.94
N PRO A 205 6.13 -3.48 22.61
CA PRO A 205 6.51 -4.01 23.92
C PRO A 205 7.75 -4.91 23.91
N THR A 206 8.11 -5.50 22.75
CA THR A 206 9.26 -6.40 22.63
C THR A 206 10.58 -5.68 22.39
N HIS A 207 10.55 -4.36 22.17
CA HIS A 207 11.73 -3.57 21.93
C HIS A 207 12.46 -3.26 23.24
N LEU A 208 13.67 -3.82 23.41
CA LEU A 208 14.44 -3.74 24.66
C LEU A 208 14.99 -2.33 24.97
N ALA A 209 15.30 -1.53 23.95
CA ALA A 209 15.91 -0.21 24.16
C ALA A 209 15.00 0.77 24.95
N PRO A 210 13.70 0.93 24.63
CA PRO A 210 12.80 1.76 25.46
C PRO A 210 12.62 1.22 26.89
N GLN A 211 12.68 -0.10 27.08
CA GLN A 211 12.58 -0.69 28.44
C GLN A 211 13.79 -0.35 29.28
N LYS A 212 15.00 -0.41 28.71
CA LYS A 212 16.23 0.02 29.39
C LYS A 212 16.20 1.52 29.71
N LEU A 213 15.72 2.33 28.77
CA LEU A 213 15.59 3.77 28.96
C LEU A 213 14.61 4.11 30.09
N LYS A 214 13.49 3.38 30.19
CA LYS A 214 12.53 3.52 31.29
C LYS A 214 13.23 3.30 32.64
N LYS A 215 13.99 2.22 32.77
CA LYS A 215 14.72 1.93 34.03
C LYS A 215 15.71 3.04 34.41
N LEU A 216 16.47 3.54 33.41
CA LEU A 216 17.40 4.67 33.64
C LEU A 216 16.70 5.94 34.10
N ILE A 217 15.48 6.22 33.62
CA ILE A 217 14.70 7.38 34.05
C ILE A 217 14.22 7.17 35.51
N GLU A 218 13.74 5.97 35.84
CA GLU A 218 13.28 5.62 37.17
C GLU A 218 14.42 5.75 38.19
N ASP A 219 15.60 5.19 37.89
CA ASP A 219 16.80 5.29 38.74
C ASP A 219 17.31 6.75 38.89
N SER A 220 16.91 7.68 38.00
CA SER A 220 17.32 9.09 38.06
C SER A 220 16.34 9.99 38.84
N ILE A 221 15.18 9.48 39.21
CA ILE A 221 14.13 10.18 39.92
C ILE A 221 14.17 9.81 41.42
N GLU A 222 14.70 8.64 41.79
CA GLU A 222 15.00 8.23 43.16
C GLU A 222 16.27 8.92 43.69
#